data_d4df8676a9f73c1f77b3fde5c459ba83
#
_entry.id   d4df8676a9f73c1f77b3fde5c459ba83
#
_cell.length_a   1.000
_cell.length_b   1.000
_cell.length_c   1.000
_cell.angle_alpha   90.00
_cell.angle_beta   90.00
_cell.angle_gamma   90.00
#
_symmetry.space_group_name_H-M   'P 1'
#
loop_
_entity.id
_entity.type
_entity.pdbx_description
1 polymer ?
#
loop_
_entity_poly.entity_id
_entity_poly.type
_entity_poly.pdbx_seq_one_letter_code
_entity_poly.pdbx_strand_id
1 'polypeptide(L)'
;MYKIRKLDEQAVENAEKKWNSIAKPLHSLGVFEDIVKNIAGIQGTQNIDIKKRCVLVMCADNGVVCEGVTQTGQEVTAVVTENFAKGATSVCAMARNIGADVVPIDVGVARDVDGVVNKKISYGTKNMLHEKAMTYEQAKEAVQVGIDCVKELSEKGYKIIVT
;
A
#
# COMPACT_ATOMS: atom_id res chain seq x y z
N MET A 1 -7.15 15.01 12.67
CA MET A 1 -6.46 15.45 11.44
C MET A 1 -5.00 15.05 11.57
N TYR A 2 -4.46 14.20 10.69
CA TYR A 2 -3.07 13.77 10.77
C TYR A 2 -2.15 14.88 10.29
N LYS A 3 -1.12 15.20 11.08
CA LYS A 3 -0.14 16.23 10.73
C LYS A 3 0.96 15.58 9.88
N ILE A 4 0.98 15.88 8.60
CA ILE A 4 2.08 15.47 7.71
C ILE A 4 3.31 16.32 8.06
N ARG A 5 4.45 15.67 8.29
CA ARG A 5 5.72 16.37 8.54
C ARG A 5 6.22 16.99 7.24
N LYS A 6 6.87 18.15 7.35
CA LYS A 6 7.63 18.72 6.23
C LYS A 6 8.85 17.85 5.95
N LEU A 7 9.33 17.89 4.71
CA LEU A 7 10.61 17.30 4.36
C LEU A 7 11.74 17.96 5.15
N ASP A 8 12.76 17.19 5.46
CA ASP A 8 14.01 17.70 6.01
C ASP A 8 14.81 18.36 4.88
N GLU A 9 14.80 19.70 4.84
CA GLU A 9 15.44 20.51 3.80
C GLU A 9 16.95 20.27 3.75
N GLN A 10 17.59 20.09 4.90
CA GLN A 10 19.02 19.83 4.98
C GLN A 10 19.40 18.48 4.36
N ALA A 11 18.57 17.45 4.59
CA ALA A 11 18.75 16.13 3.98
C ALA A 11 18.56 16.19 2.45
N VAL A 12 17.60 16.97 1.96
CA VAL A 12 17.39 17.22 0.52
C VAL A 12 18.61 17.88 -0.10
N GLU A 13 19.11 18.97 0.48
CA GLU A 13 20.31 19.67 0.00
C GLU A 13 21.54 18.75 -0.02
N ASN A 14 21.73 17.98 1.03
CA ASN A 14 22.86 17.04 1.13
C ASN A 14 22.78 15.94 0.06
N ALA A 15 21.58 15.44 -0.23
CA ALA A 15 21.35 14.49 -1.32
C ALA A 15 21.63 15.11 -2.69
N GLU A 16 21.25 16.37 -2.91
CA GLU A 16 21.57 17.09 -4.14
C GLU A 16 23.07 17.30 -4.32
N LYS A 17 23.78 17.74 -3.29
CA LYS A 17 25.26 17.86 -3.29
C LYS A 17 25.90 16.51 -3.64
N LYS A 18 25.39 15.42 -3.07
CA LYS A 18 25.88 14.07 -3.37
C LYS A 18 25.65 13.69 -4.83
N TRP A 19 24.46 13.97 -5.40
CA TRP A 19 24.17 13.78 -6.82
C TRP A 19 25.13 14.54 -7.72
N ASN A 20 25.40 15.79 -7.39
CA ASN A 20 26.27 16.68 -8.17
C ASN A 20 27.75 16.31 -8.05
N SER A 21 28.15 15.52 -7.04
CA SER A 21 29.52 15.03 -6.87
C SER A 21 29.80 13.71 -7.65
N ILE A 22 28.77 13.08 -8.19
CA ILE A 22 28.92 11.87 -8.99
C ILE A 22 29.34 12.23 -10.41
N ALA A 23 30.28 11.46 -10.98
CA ALA A 23 30.75 11.65 -12.36
C ALA A 23 29.69 11.28 -13.40
N LYS A 24 28.75 12.19 -13.63
CA LYS A 24 27.68 12.13 -14.63
C LYS A 24 27.35 13.55 -15.10
N PRO A 25 26.71 13.73 -16.27
CA PRO A 25 26.19 15.05 -16.63
C PRO A 25 25.18 15.51 -15.57
N LEU A 26 25.20 16.79 -15.23
CA LEU A 26 24.25 17.37 -14.26
C LEU A 26 22.82 17.13 -14.73
N HIS A 27 21.98 16.73 -13.78
CA HIS A 27 20.54 16.45 -13.99
C HIS A 27 20.22 15.40 -15.06
N SER A 28 21.19 14.56 -15.45
CA SER A 28 21.01 13.57 -16.53
C SER A 28 19.98 12.48 -16.27
N LEU A 29 19.64 12.23 -15.00
CA LEU A 29 18.60 11.26 -14.62
C LEU A 29 17.23 11.92 -14.40
N GLY A 30 17.12 13.25 -14.60
CA GLY A 30 15.86 13.97 -14.56
C GLY A 30 15.06 13.75 -13.27
N VAL A 31 13.78 13.45 -13.40
CA VAL A 31 12.83 13.25 -12.28
C VAL A 31 13.31 12.19 -11.26
N PHE A 32 14.12 11.22 -11.69
CA PHE A 32 14.65 10.21 -10.77
C PHE A 32 15.52 10.83 -9.67
N GLU A 33 16.31 11.86 -9.98
CA GLU A 33 17.11 12.58 -8.99
C GLU A 33 16.22 13.29 -7.96
N ASP A 34 15.10 13.87 -8.42
CA ASP A 34 14.14 14.54 -7.53
C ASP A 34 13.42 13.56 -6.62
N ILE A 35 13.05 12.37 -7.12
CA ILE A 35 12.46 11.31 -6.29
C ILE A 35 13.45 10.91 -5.18
N VAL A 36 14.71 10.70 -5.50
CA VAL A 36 15.72 10.30 -4.52
C VAL A 36 15.96 11.41 -3.48
N LYS A 37 16.02 12.69 -3.90
CA LYS A 37 16.12 13.83 -2.99
C LYS A 37 14.92 13.90 -2.04
N ASN A 38 13.71 13.69 -2.56
CA ASN A 38 12.49 13.67 -1.72
C ASN A 38 12.50 12.52 -0.71
N ILE A 39 12.95 11.33 -1.10
CA ILE A 39 13.12 10.20 -0.16
C ILE A 39 14.12 10.57 0.94
N ALA A 40 15.23 11.24 0.60
CA ALA A 40 16.20 11.73 1.58
C ALA A 40 15.54 12.69 2.58
N GLY A 41 14.74 13.64 2.08
CA GLY A 41 13.98 14.57 2.93
C GLY A 41 12.95 13.89 3.83
N ILE A 42 12.28 12.82 3.34
CA ILE A 42 11.34 12.02 4.15
C ILE A 42 12.08 11.25 5.25
N GLN A 43 13.25 10.68 4.93
CA GLN A 43 14.04 9.88 5.88
C GLN A 43 14.95 10.71 6.77
N GLY A 44 15.12 12.02 6.52
CA GLY A 44 16.02 12.91 7.26
C GLY A 44 17.50 12.55 7.10
N THR A 45 17.89 11.95 5.98
CA THR A 45 19.28 11.53 5.71
C THR A 45 19.57 11.42 4.22
N GLN A 46 20.78 11.81 3.81
CA GLN A 46 21.26 11.58 2.44
C GLN A 46 21.61 10.11 2.14
N ASN A 47 21.72 9.27 3.15
CA ASN A 47 21.98 7.84 3.03
C ASN A 47 20.66 7.08 3.10
N ILE A 48 19.90 7.15 2.02
CA ILE A 48 18.57 6.55 1.94
C ILE A 48 18.62 5.03 2.07
N ASP A 49 17.64 4.47 2.75
CA ASP A 49 17.41 3.03 2.83
C ASP A 49 16.02 2.69 2.28
N ILE A 50 15.99 1.91 1.22
CA ILE A 50 14.77 1.42 0.56
C ILE A 50 14.75 -0.11 0.46
N LYS A 51 15.59 -0.80 1.25
CA LYS A 51 15.76 -2.26 1.13
C LYS A 51 14.50 -3.03 1.54
N LYS A 52 13.94 -2.70 2.70
CA LYS A 52 12.74 -3.38 3.19
C LYS A 52 11.48 -2.69 2.67
N ARG A 53 10.77 -3.37 1.79
CA ARG A 53 9.60 -2.84 1.08
C ARG A 53 8.51 -3.88 0.99
N CYS A 54 7.26 -3.43 0.94
CA CYS A 54 6.12 -4.33 0.77
C CYS A 54 5.02 -3.72 -0.10
N VAL A 55 4.19 -4.61 -0.63
CA VAL A 55 2.89 -4.29 -1.22
C VAL A 55 1.83 -4.66 -0.19
N LEU A 56 1.11 -3.66 0.32
CA LEU A 56 -0.01 -3.82 1.24
C LEU A 56 -1.29 -3.93 0.43
N VAL A 57 -1.91 -5.11 0.41
CA VAL A 57 -3.11 -5.37 -0.38
C VAL A 57 -4.34 -5.38 0.51
N MET A 58 -5.23 -4.41 0.34
CA MET A 58 -6.50 -4.33 1.07
C MET A 58 -7.57 -5.07 0.28
N CYS A 59 -8.04 -6.21 0.80
CA CYS A 59 -8.99 -7.10 0.14
C CYS A 59 -10.40 -6.86 0.67
N ALA A 60 -11.34 -6.56 -0.23
CA ALA A 60 -12.74 -6.34 0.12
C ALA A 60 -13.65 -6.58 -1.09
N ASP A 61 -14.90 -6.93 -0.81
CA ASP A 61 -15.99 -7.06 -1.78
C ASP A 61 -16.89 -5.84 -1.80
N ASN A 62 -17.47 -5.57 -2.97
CA ASN A 62 -18.43 -4.51 -3.16
C ASN A 62 -19.80 -5.10 -3.53
N GLY A 63 -20.85 -4.79 -2.77
CA GLY A 63 -22.20 -5.33 -2.97
C GLY A 63 -22.82 -4.99 -4.32
N VAL A 64 -22.37 -3.92 -4.99
CA VAL A 64 -22.83 -3.52 -6.32
C VAL A 64 -22.51 -4.55 -7.41
N VAL A 65 -21.64 -5.53 -7.14
CA VAL A 65 -21.31 -6.62 -8.07
C VAL A 65 -22.56 -7.40 -8.49
N CYS A 66 -23.57 -7.50 -7.63
CA CYS A 66 -24.83 -8.17 -7.96
C CYS A 66 -25.61 -7.50 -9.13
N GLU A 67 -25.28 -6.27 -9.49
CA GLU A 67 -25.87 -5.54 -10.62
C GLU A 67 -25.20 -5.86 -11.98
N GLY A 68 -24.27 -6.82 -12.00
CA GLY A 68 -23.60 -7.22 -13.24
C GLY A 68 -22.60 -6.19 -13.79
N VAL A 69 -22.04 -5.34 -12.92
CA VAL A 69 -21.07 -4.29 -13.28
C VAL A 69 -19.65 -4.83 -13.53
N THR A 70 -19.44 -6.12 -13.28
CA THR A 70 -18.15 -6.80 -13.50
C THR A 70 -18.38 -8.09 -14.32
N GLN A 71 -17.28 -8.63 -14.87
CA GLN A 71 -17.30 -9.89 -15.64
C GLN A 71 -17.37 -11.14 -14.73
N THR A 72 -17.10 -11.00 -13.43
CA THR A 72 -17.00 -12.08 -12.46
C THR A 72 -17.89 -11.81 -11.25
N GLY A 73 -18.29 -12.86 -10.54
CA GLY A 73 -19.01 -12.74 -9.29
C GLY A 73 -18.12 -12.38 -8.10
N GLN A 74 -18.74 -12.19 -6.96
CA GLN A 74 -18.10 -11.83 -5.68
C GLN A 74 -17.14 -12.92 -5.16
N GLU A 75 -17.40 -14.19 -5.50
CA GLU A 75 -16.58 -15.33 -5.10
C GLU A 75 -15.11 -15.22 -5.51
N VAL A 76 -14.83 -14.49 -6.60
CA VAL A 76 -13.46 -14.31 -7.13
C VAL A 76 -12.57 -13.56 -6.15
N THR A 77 -13.09 -12.55 -5.44
CA THR A 77 -12.32 -11.78 -4.46
C THR A 77 -11.73 -12.69 -3.39
N ALA A 78 -12.52 -13.59 -2.84
CA ALA A 78 -12.04 -14.50 -1.81
C ALA A 78 -10.98 -15.48 -2.34
N VAL A 79 -11.18 -16.03 -3.54
CA VAL A 79 -10.20 -16.92 -4.20
C VAL A 79 -8.89 -16.18 -4.46
N VAL A 80 -8.94 -14.94 -4.94
CA VAL A 80 -7.74 -14.12 -5.16
C VAL A 80 -7.05 -13.79 -3.84
N THR A 81 -7.82 -13.50 -2.78
CA THR A 81 -7.28 -13.24 -1.44
C THR A 81 -6.53 -14.46 -0.90
N GLU A 82 -7.07 -15.68 -1.05
CA GLU A 82 -6.37 -16.91 -0.72
C GLU A 82 -5.09 -17.10 -1.56
N ASN A 83 -5.13 -16.73 -2.82
CA ASN A 83 -3.96 -16.82 -3.69
C ASN A 83 -2.87 -15.81 -3.30
N PHE A 84 -3.20 -14.64 -2.73
CA PHE A 84 -2.20 -13.77 -2.09
C PHE A 84 -1.50 -14.46 -0.94
N ALA A 85 -2.24 -15.12 -0.05
CA ALA A 85 -1.66 -15.88 1.06
C ALA A 85 -0.69 -16.98 0.60
N LYS A 86 -1.03 -17.63 -0.54
CA LYS A 86 -0.21 -18.68 -1.17
C LYS A 86 0.94 -18.14 -2.03
N GLY A 87 1.03 -16.82 -2.21
CA GLY A 87 2.03 -16.20 -3.09
C GLY A 87 1.82 -16.47 -4.60
N ALA A 88 0.59 -16.79 -5.02
CA ALA A 88 0.26 -17.30 -6.35
C ALA A 88 -0.39 -16.24 -7.27
N THR A 89 -0.35 -14.96 -6.92
CA THR A 89 -0.89 -13.89 -7.76
C THR A 89 0.20 -13.22 -8.62
N SER A 90 -0.20 -12.48 -9.65
CA SER A 90 0.70 -11.67 -10.47
C SER A 90 1.51 -10.67 -9.63
N VAL A 91 0.86 -10.00 -8.66
CA VAL A 91 1.53 -9.09 -7.73
C VAL A 91 2.60 -9.82 -6.93
N CYS A 92 2.32 -11.02 -6.44
CA CYS A 92 3.31 -11.83 -5.71
C CYS A 92 4.52 -12.20 -6.60
N ALA A 93 4.27 -12.53 -7.86
CA ALA A 93 5.34 -12.81 -8.82
C ALA A 93 6.21 -11.58 -9.09
N MET A 94 5.59 -10.41 -9.31
CA MET A 94 6.29 -9.15 -9.52
C MET A 94 7.06 -8.71 -8.27
N ALA A 95 6.45 -8.81 -7.10
CA ALA A 95 7.08 -8.47 -5.82
C ALA A 95 8.34 -9.30 -5.54
N ARG A 96 8.30 -10.61 -5.81
CA ARG A 96 9.49 -11.48 -5.70
C ARG A 96 10.67 -10.99 -6.54
N ASN A 97 10.42 -10.52 -7.76
CA ASN A 97 11.48 -10.05 -8.66
C ASN A 97 12.22 -8.82 -8.13
N ILE A 98 11.57 -8.02 -7.28
CA ILE A 98 12.15 -6.80 -6.69
C ILE A 98 12.45 -6.96 -5.19
N GLY A 99 12.31 -8.16 -4.63
CA GLY A 99 12.54 -8.42 -3.21
C GLY A 99 11.59 -7.64 -2.30
N ALA A 100 10.32 -7.53 -2.68
CA ALA A 100 9.26 -6.94 -1.87
C ALA A 100 8.36 -8.02 -1.27
N ASP A 101 7.93 -7.82 -0.03
CA ASP A 101 6.93 -8.67 0.61
C ASP A 101 5.52 -8.29 0.13
N VAL A 102 4.59 -9.25 0.14
CA VAL A 102 3.16 -8.99 -0.10
C VAL A 102 2.41 -9.26 1.19
N VAL A 103 1.66 -8.26 1.66
CA VAL A 103 0.91 -8.30 2.92
C VAL A 103 -0.58 -8.14 2.62
N PRO A 104 -1.32 -9.23 2.44
CA PRO A 104 -2.75 -9.19 2.22
C PRO A 104 -3.51 -8.99 3.54
N ILE A 105 -4.44 -8.05 3.53
CA ILE A 105 -5.33 -7.72 4.65
C ILE A 105 -6.77 -7.90 4.21
N ASP A 106 -7.51 -8.75 4.89
CA ASP A 106 -8.96 -8.84 4.71
C ASP A 106 -9.64 -7.72 5.51
N VAL A 107 -10.15 -6.71 4.80
CA VAL A 107 -10.93 -5.60 5.40
C VAL A 107 -12.41 -5.70 5.10
N GLY A 108 -12.81 -6.66 4.26
CA GLY A 108 -14.22 -6.77 3.88
C GLY A 108 -14.51 -7.80 2.81
N VAL A 109 -13.80 -8.92 2.77
CA VAL A 109 -14.14 -10.05 1.88
C VAL A 109 -15.46 -10.67 2.32
N ALA A 110 -16.33 -11.03 1.38
CA ALA A 110 -17.72 -11.50 1.65
C ALA A 110 -17.80 -12.87 2.34
N ARG A 111 -16.69 -13.58 2.49
CA ARG A 111 -16.55 -14.79 3.30
C ARG A 111 -15.24 -14.77 4.08
N ASP A 112 -15.09 -15.69 5.02
CA ASP A 112 -13.82 -15.85 5.73
C ASP A 112 -12.74 -16.42 4.80
N VAL A 113 -11.51 -15.94 4.97
CA VAL A 113 -10.35 -16.31 4.17
C VAL A 113 -9.19 -16.61 5.12
N ASP A 114 -8.58 -17.77 4.97
CA ASP A 114 -7.44 -18.19 5.77
C ASP A 114 -6.10 -17.69 5.23
N GLY A 115 -5.12 -17.54 6.12
CA GLY A 115 -3.74 -17.22 5.76
C GLY A 115 -3.48 -15.73 5.48
N VAL A 116 -4.45 -14.86 5.71
CA VAL A 116 -4.33 -13.40 5.60
C VAL A 116 -4.54 -12.72 6.94
N VAL A 117 -4.09 -11.48 7.07
CA VAL A 117 -4.36 -10.69 8.27
C VAL A 117 -5.83 -10.26 8.26
N ASN A 118 -6.59 -10.73 9.24
CA ASN A 118 -8.01 -10.39 9.37
C ASN A 118 -8.19 -9.06 10.12
N LYS A 119 -8.69 -8.07 9.41
CA LYS A 119 -9.12 -6.75 9.91
C LYS A 119 -10.52 -6.42 9.35
N LYS A 120 -11.33 -7.45 9.11
CA LYS A 120 -12.66 -7.36 8.49
C LYS A 120 -13.60 -6.45 9.27
N ILE A 121 -14.18 -5.47 8.56
CA ILE A 121 -15.18 -4.53 9.07
C ILE A 121 -16.59 -5.06 8.83
N SER A 122 -16.79 -5.66 7.65
CA SER A 122 -18.05 -6.30 7.27
C SER A 122 -17.78 -7.33 6.17
N TYR A 123 -18.75 -8.21 5.90
CA TYR A 123 -18.71 -9.17 4.79
C TYR A 123 -19.10 -8.48 3.48
N GLY A 124 -18.20 -7.65 2.94
CA GLY A 124 -18.45 -6.79 1.79
C GLY A 124 -19.18 -5.49 2.15
N THR A 125 -19.26 -4.59 1.18
CA THR A 125 -20.13 -3.42 1.29
C THR A 125 -21.56 -3.79 0.91
N LYS A 126 -22.53 -2.94 1.26
CA LYS A 126 -23.87 -3.02 0.74
C LYS A 126 -23.91 -2.55 -0.73
N ASN A 127 -25.02 -2.85 -1.41
CA ASN A 127 -25.21 -2.41 -2.80
C ASN A 127 -25.53 -0.91 -2.84
N MET A 128 -24.61 -0.13 -3.36
CA MET A 128 -24.73 1.33 -3.42
C MET A 128 -25.83 1.84 -4.35
N LEU A 129 -26.40 0.95 -5.19
CA LEU A 129 -27.55 1.30 -6.03
C LEU A 129 -28.83 1.45 -5.20
N HIS A 130 -28.93 0.72 -4.09
CA HIS A 130 -30.17 0.67 -3.27
C HIS A 130 -30.03 1.35 -1.92
N GLU A 131 -28.81 1.33 -1.34
CA GLU A 131 -28.55 1.92 -0.03
C GLU A 131 -27.08 2.36 0.09
N LYS A 132 -26.73 3.02 1.18
CA LYS A 132 -25.34 3.42 1.45
C LYS A 132 -24.43 2.18 1.53
N ALA A 133 -23.32 2.18 0.80
CA ALA A 133 -22.37 1.07 0.76
C ALA A 133 -21.83 0.67 2.15
N MET A 134 -21.68 1.64 3.05
CA MET A 134 -21.28 1.45 4.45
C MET A 134 -21.77 2.60 5.32
N THR A 135 -21.76 2.41 6.63
CA THR A 135 -22.03 3.49 7.59
C THR A 135 -20.82 4.43 7.70
N TYR A 136 -21.03 5.60 8.31
CA TYR A 136 -19.93 6.54 8.57
C TYR A 136 -18.90 5.94 9.54
N GLU A 137 -19.36 5.18 10.52
CA GLU A 137 -18.53 4.48 11.51
C GLU A 137 -17.66 3.43 10.82
N GLN A 138 -18.24 2.60 9.96
CA GLN A 138 -17.50 1.61 9.15
C GLN A 138 -16.44 2.27 8.27
N ALA A 139 -16.77 3.40 7.63
CA ALA A 139 -15.79 4.14 6.82
C ALA A 139 -14.63 4.69 7.67
N LYS A 140 -14.92 5.20 8.87
CA LYS A 140 -13.87 5.64 9.82
C LYS A 140 -13.00 4.49 10.28
N GLU A 141 -13.60 3.35 10.58
CA GLU A 141 -12.88 2.15 10.99
C GLU A 141 -11.98 1.65 9.86
N ALA A 142 -12.46 1.63 8.60
CA ALA A 142 -11.66 1.25 7.44
C ALA A 142 -10.42 2.15 7.26
N VAL A 143 -10.59 3.46 7.41
CA VAL A 143 -9.47 4.40 7.39
C VAL A 143 -8.50 4.12 8.53
N GLN A 144 -9.01 3.83 9.74
CA GLN A 144 -8.16 3.54 10.90
C GLN A 144 -7.36 2.25 10.71
N VAL A 145 -7.96 1.20 10.14
CA VAL A 145 -7.26 -0.04 9.78
C VAL A 145 -6.07 0.24 8.86
N GLY A 146 -6.26 1.05 7.80
CA GLY A 146 -5.17 1.42 6.90
C GLY A 146 -4.03 2.14 7.62
N ILE A 147 -4.37 3.08 8.51
CA ILE A 147 -3.39 3.83 9.30
C ILE A 147 -2.59 2.89 10.23
N ASP A 148 -3.28 1.98 10.90
CA ASP A 148 -2.65 1.06 11.84
C ASP A 148 -1.77 0.04 11.11
N CYS A 149 -2.18 -0.44 9.94
CA CYS A 149 -1.34 -1.29 9.08
C CYS A 149 -0.04 -0.58 8.69
N VAL A 150 -0.10 0.69 8.26
CA VAL A 150 1.12 1.45 7.90
C VAL A 150 2.03 1.64 9.11
N LYS A 151 1.48 1.94 10.30
CA LYS A 151 2.28 2.05 11.54
C LYS A 151 2.96 0.73 11.89
N GLU A 152 2.20 -0.37 11.94
CA GLU A 152 2.73 -1.70 12.23
C GLU A 152 3.85 -2.10 11.26
N LEU A 153 3.69 -1.82 9.96
CA LEU A 153 4.71 -2.09 8.96
C LEU A 153 5.94 -1.20 9.14
N SER A 154 5.75 0.09 9.45
CA SER A 154 6.84 1.02 9.74
C SER A 154 7.66 0.57 10.96
N GLU A 155 7.00 0.12 12.04
CA GLU A 155 7.64 -0.42 13.24
C GLU A 155 8.42 -1.71 12.95
N LYS A 156 7.92 -2.55 12.01
CA LYS A 156 8.62 -3.72 11.48
C LYS A 156 9.79 -3.37 10.56
N GLY A 157 10.05 -2.07 10.34
CA GLY A 157 11.19 -1.56 9.59
C GLY A 157 10.98 -1.44 8.09
N TYR A 158 9.75 -1.58 7.58
CA TYR A 158 9.47 -1.29 6.17
C TYR A 158 9.66 0.19 5.86
N LYS A 159 10.36 0.47 4.76
CA LYS A 159 10.74 1.83 4.32
C LYS A 159 9.94 2.30 3.12
N ILE A 160 9.41 1.37 2.33
CA ILE A 160 8.49 1.62 1.22
C ILE A 160 7.28 0.71 1.41
N ILE A 161 6.09 1.30 1.40
CA ILE A 161 4.80 0.61 1.44
C ILE A 161 4.03 1.06 0.20
N VAL A 162 3.70 0.12 -0.67
CA VAL A 162 2.89 0.33 -1.87
C VAL A 162 1.49 -0.22 -1.59
N THR A 163 0.44 0.48 -2.01
CA THR A 163 -0.97 0.07 -1.88
C THR A 163 -1.64 0.02 -3.24
#